data_145cdb38fbba4785a1a24d5c966000a4
#
_entry.id   145cdb38fbba4785a1a24d5c966000a4
#
_cell.length_a   1.000
_cell.length_b   1.000
_cell.length_c   1.000
_cell.angle_alpha   90.00
_cell.angle_beta   90.00
_cell.angle_gamma   90.00
#
_symmetry.space_group_name_H-M   'P 1'
#
loop_
_entity.id
_entity.type
_entity.pdbx_description
1 polymer ?
#
loop_
_entity_poly.entity_id
_entity_poly.type
_entity_poly.pdbx_seq_one_letter_code
_entity_poly.pdbx_strand_id
1 'polypeptide(L)'
;EVTGFGSNPGNLRMFKYVPPDLPANAPLVVAMHGCSQSAASYDAESGWELLAQRWHFAVVLPQQQSANNSSACFNWFETGDTTRGQGEALSIKQMIDTMRADHGSAADRVYVTGLSSGGAMTAVMLATYPEVFAGGAIVAGIPYRCATSSNAAFSCMSPGSDLTPAQWGDKVRAASSHTGPWPIVSIWHGDADYVVRPANAAESLQQWTNVHGIDQVADVEDSVAGYPHKVYRDAQGRARVETYTITGMGHGTPVDPGSGESQCGTAGAYLLDVNICSSYYIGRFWGLDDLDSSLPQVALTAPADGAAVSGVVALSANATDDAGVERVDFLLDGALIASDAQAPFTAIWNSASASNGAHTLHARAEDIAGNTATSAAVRVTVSGGTSGTPLVATFDNEDVNDGYVKANADGGAPAVGTLEASLGLALGRGTDGKYNRSVLSFDTSALPDGATIVSASLSVAYRSAYGDPWSQPAGNRLLIDVRNGCFGGCTIEAGDYAAAVDASAVAELARFTGGTQSSGVFSAAGLGAINRGGRTQLRLRFEQLPGAANYLWIDRGASAKLRVEYLP
;
A
#
# COMPACT_ATOMS: atom_id res chain seq x y z
N GLU A 1 -4.56 -1.80 30.80
CA GLU A 1 -3.22 -1.22 30.73
C GLU A 1 -2.24 -2.24 30.14
N VAL A 2 -1.32 -1.77 29.27
CA VAL A 2 -0.27 -2.58 28.64
C VAL A 2 1.08 -2.08 29.16
N THR A 3 1.94 -3.00 29.56
CA THR A 3 3.30 -2.69 30.01
C THR A 3 4.35 -3.33 29.09
N GLY A 4 5.56 -2.78 29.06
CA GLY A 4 6.65 -3.38 28.28
C GLY A 4 6.54 -3.17 26.77
N PHE A 5 5.84 -2.14 26.30
CA PHE A 5 5.62 -1.83 24.90
C PHE A 5 6.82 -1.14 24.21
N GLY A 6 8.00 -1.21 24.79
CA GLY A 6 9.23 -0.64 24.24
C GLY A 6 10.05 0.10 25.28
N SER A 7 11.00 0.93 24.83
CA SER A 7 11.86 1.75 25.70
C SER A 7 11.13 2.89 26.40
N ASN A 8 9.99 3.32 25.85
CA ASN A 8 9.09 4.34 26.37
C ASN A 8 9.81 5.62 26.88
N PRO A 9 10.56 6.31 26.02
CA PRO A 9 11.34 7.47 26.46
C PRO A 9 10.50 8.66 26.90
N GLY A 10 9.24 8.77 26.44
CA GLY A 10 8.27 9.78 26.88
C GLY A 10 7.59 9.43 28.19
N ASN A 11 7.95 8.31 28.83
CA ASN A 11 7.37 7.86 30.09
C ASN A 11 5.83 7.92 30.14
N LEU A 12 5.16 7.50 29.05
CA LEU A 12 3.71 7.42 28.95
C LEU A 12 3.22 6.07 29.49
N ARG A 13 1.92 5.97 29.83
CA ARG A 13 1.25 4.68 30.04
C ARG A 13 0.45 4.35 28.78
N MET A 14 0.28 3.06 28.52
CA MET A 14 -0.50 2.55 27.39
C MET A 14 -1.75 1.84 27.89
N PHE A 15 -2.89 2.27 27.35
CA PHE A 15 -4.16 1.55 27.48
C PHE A 15 -4.64 1.15 26.10
N LYS A 16 -5.49 0.11 26.02
CA LYS A 16 -6.07 -0.34 24.76
C LYS A 16 -7.48 -0.86 24.97
N TYR A 17 -8.28 -0.72 23.93
CA TYR A 17 -9.53 -1.45 23.75
C TYR A 17 -9.43 -2.30 22.47
N VAL A 18 -9.85 -3.56 22.57
CA VAL A 18 -9.84 -4.52 21.46
C VAL A 18 -11.18 -5.24 21.48
N PRO A 19 -12.03 -5.06 20.46
CA PRO A 19 -13.27 -5.81 20.34
C PRO A 19 -13.03 -7.33 20.40
N PRO A 20 -13.93 -8.12 21.01
CA PRO A 20 -13.75 -9.57 21.12
C PRO A 20 -13.65 -10.30 19.78
N ASP A 21 -14.27 -9.75 18.76
CA ASP A 21 -14.39 -10.25 17.38
C ASP A 21 -13.54 -9.47 16.38
N LEU A 22 -12.44 -8.85 16.83
CA LEU A 22 -11.57 -8.08 15.97
C LEU A 22 -11.00 -8.94 14.83
N PRO A 23 -11.27 -8.62 13.56
CA PRO A 23 -10.76 -9.39 12.43
C PRO A 23 -9.22 -9.22 12.28
N ALA A 24 -8.60 -10.13 11.55
CA ALA A 24 -7.22 -9.96 11.13
C ALA A 24 -7.11 -8.72 10.22
N ASN A 25 -5.99 -8.02 10.31
CA ASN A 25 -5.74 -6.77 9.59
C ASN A 25 -6.73 -5.63 9.90
N ALA A 26 -7.38 -5.67 11.07
CA ALA A 26 -8.26 -4.59 11.50
C ALA A 26 -7.51 -3.25 11.61
N PRO A 27 -8.18 -2.11 11.39
CA PRO A 27 -7.61 -0.80 11.63
C PRO A 27 -7.24 -0.57 13.09
N LEU A 28 -6.39 0.43 13.31
CA LEU A 28 -5.97 0.88 14.62
C LEU A 28 -6.17 2.39 14.75
N VAL A 29 -6.87 2.83 15.78
CA VAL A 29 -7.02 4.24 16.13
C VAL A 29 -6.22 4.55 17.38
N VAL A 30 -5.40 5.59 17.33
CA VAL A 30 -4.72 6.18 18.48
C VAL A 30 -5.55 7.37 18.95
N ALA A 31 -6.13 7.31 20.14
CA ALA A 31 -6.98 8.38 20.69
C ALA A 31 -6.32 9.02 21.92
N MET A 32 -5.99 10.32 21.84
CA MET A 32 -5.23 11.03 22.86
C MET A 32 -6.06 12.05 23.59
N HIS A 33 -6.08 11.99 24.91
CA HIS A 33 -6.81 12.90 25.78
C HIS A 33 -6.23 14.32 25.81
N GLY A 34 -7.00 15.29 26.24
CA GLY A 34 -6.56 16.65 26.50
C GLY A 34 -5.88 16.83 27.87
N CYS A 35 -5.40 18.04 28.16
CA CYS A 35 -4.84 18.36 29.48
C CYS A 35 -5.85 18.05 30.60
N SER A 36 -5.35 17.58 31.72
CA SER A 36 -6.10 17.24 32.94
C SER A 36 -7.13 16.11 32.78
N GLN A 37 -7.13 15.44 31.64
CA GLN A 37 -7.94 14.24 31.40
C GLN A 37 -7.10 12.97 31.57
N SER A 38 -7.73 11.83 31.36
CA SER A 38 -7.10 10.51 31.36
C SER A 38 -7.49 9.69 30.15
N ALA A 39 -6.71 8.67 29.85
CA ALA A 39 -7.08 7.68 28.83
C ALA A 39 -8.46 7.08 29.11
N ALA A 40 -8.75 6.71 30.34
CA ALA A 40 -10.03 6.10 30.73
C ALA A 40 -11.23 7.05 30.58
N SER A 41 -11.09 8.33 30.94
CA SER A 41 -12.19 9.29 30.75
C SER A 41 -12.39 9.61 29.26
N TYR A 42 -11.32 9.78 28.50
CA TYR A 42 -11.42 10.07 27.08
C TYR A 42 -11.97 8.90 26.28
N ASP A 43 -11.61 7.66 26.64
CA ASP A 43 -12.16 6.43 26.06
C ASP A 43 -13.68 6.35 26.26
N ALA A 44 -14.13 6.43 27.52
CA ALA A 44 -15.54 6.33 27.88
C ALA A 44 -16.41 7.45 27.30
N GLU A 45 -15.86 8.67 27.15
CA GLU A 45 -16.61 9.88 26.82
C GLU A 45 -16.53 10.25 25.33
N SER A 46 -15.45 9.92 24.61
CA SER A 46 -15.26 10.33 23.21
C SER A 46 -16.03 9.50 22.18
N GLY A 47 -16.54 8.33 22.56
CA GLY A 47 -17.26 7.42 21.67
C GLY A 47 -16.40 6.47 20.86
N TRP A 48 -15.07 6.53 20.96
CA TRP A 48 -14.18 5.66 20.17
C TRP A 48 -14.34 4.18 20.50
N GLU A 49 -14.57 3.80 21.77
CA GLU A 49 -14.84 2.41 22.15
C GLU A 49 -16.14 1.89 21.50
N LEU A 50 -17.20 2.70 21.53
CA LEU A 50 -18.48 2.35 20.89
C LEU A 50 -18.32 2.10 19.38
N LEU A 51 -17.60 3.00 18.72
CA LEU A 51 -17.35 2.88 17.27
C LEU A 51 -16.42 1.72 16.97
N ALA A 52 -15.40 1.47 17.79
CA ALA A 52 -14.51 0.32 17.66
C ALA A 52 -15.26 -1.00 17.72
N GLN A 53 -16.23 -1.11 18.64
CA GLN A 53 -17.10 -2.28 18.74
C GLN A 53 -18.03 -2.40 17.52
N ARG A 54 -18.53 -1.27 17.00
CA ARG A 54 -19.46 -1.24 15.86
C ARG A 54 -18.77 -1.52 14.53
N TRP A 55 -17.56 -1.00 14.34
CA TRP A 55 -16.81 -0.99 13.07
C TRP A 55 -15.55 -1.87 13.10
N HIS A 56 -15.40 -2.72 14.14
CA HIS A 56 -14.35 -3.74 14.25
C HIS A 56 -12.91 -3.22 14.07
N PHE A 57 -12.54 -2.15 14.77
CA PHE A 57 -11.16 -1.67 14.84
C PHE A 57 -10.63 -1.66 16.29
N ALA A 58 -9.32 -1.67 16.47
CA ALA A 58 -8.69 -1.56 17.79
C ALA A 58 -8.43 -0.10 18.15
N VAL A 59 -8.43 0.21 19.47
CA VAL A 59 -8.06 1.55 19.96
C VAL A 59 -6.88 1.43 20.91
N VAL A 60 -5.90 2.32 20.74
CA VAL A 60 -4.84 2.55 21.72
C VAL A 60 -4.97 3.96 22.30
N LEU A 61 -4.85 4.04 23.62
CA LEU A 61 -5.05 5.27 24.38
C LEU A 61 -3.79 5.56 25.19
N PRO A 62 -2.89 6.40 24.62
CA PRO A 62 -1.74 6.92 25.36
C PRO A 62 -2.21 7.76 26.55
N GLN A 63 -1.60 7.51 27.73
CA GLN A 63 -1.90 8.26 28.94
C GLN A 63 -0.69 9.08 29.35
N GLN A 64 -0.87 10.39 29.40
CA GLN A 64 0.11 11.29 29.96
C GLN A 64 0.16 11.20 31.50
N GLN A 65 1.33 11.37 32.07
CA GLN A 65 1.56 11.33 33.50
C GLN A 65 1.88 12.71 34.07
N SER A 66 1.37 13.00 35.25
CA SER A 66 1.66 14.27 35.96
C SER A 66 3.15 14.46 36.31
N ALA A 67 3.90 13.37 36.35
CA ALA A 67 5.35 13.41 36.50
C ALA A 67 6.08 14.02 35.29
N ASN A 68 5.51 13.92 34.09
CA ASN A 68 6.06 14.52 32.87
C ASN A 68 5.57 15.96 32.67
N ASN A 69 4.28 16.16 32.97
CA ASN A 69 3.61 17.47 32.85
C ASN A 69 2.57 17.58 33.96
N SER A 70 2.70 18.58 34.83
CA SER A 70 1.84 18.75 36.00
C SER A 70 0.35 18.90 35.70
N SER A 71 0.02 19.32 34.49
CA SER A 71 -1.36 19.42 33.96
C SER A 71 -1.74 18.18 33.14
N ALA A 72 -0.93 17.13 33.12
CA ALA A 72 -1.12 15.97 32.28
C ALA A 72 -1.37 16.29 30.79
N CYS A 73 -0.79 17.38 30.28
CA CYS A 73 -0.79 17.70 28.86
C CYS A 73 0.29 16.90 28.12
N PHE A 74 0.03 16.39 26.93
CA PHE A 74 1.10 15.95 26.04
C PHE A 74 2.04 17.12 25.75
N ASN A 75 3.36 16.86 25.74
CA ASN A 75 4.38 17.90 25.61
C ASN A 75 4.64 18.29 24.14
N TRP A 76 3.60 18.57 23.39
CA TRP A 76 3.62 18.93 21.97
C TRP A 76 4.51 20.14 21.63
N PHE A 77 4.94 20.87 22.63
CA PHE A 77 5.81 22.07 22.54
C PHE A 77 7.25 21.78 22.99
N GLU A 78 7.60 20.59 23.44
CA GLU A 78 8.96 20.24 23.83
C GLU A 78 9.67 19.51 22.69
N THR A 79 10.81 20.05 22.23
CA THR A 79 11.54 19.47 21.09
C THR A 79 11.92 17.99 21.32
N GLY A 80 12.28 17.63 22.57
CA GLY A 80 12.63 16.24 22.93
C GLY A 80 11.47 15.27 22.80
N ASP A 81 10.24 15.73 22.96
CA ASP A 81 9.02 14.92 22.89
C ASP A 81 8.37 14.92 21.50
N THR A 82 8.74 15.90 20.67
CA THR A 82 8.14 16.11 19.34
C THR A 82 9.11 15.83 18.19
N THR A 83 10.26 15.24 18.45
CA THR A 83 11.23 14.84 17.43
C THR A 83 11.11 13.34 17.16
N ARG A 84 11.13 12.96 15.86
CA ARG A 84 11.14 11.55 15.45
C ARG A 84 12.23 10.75 16.17
N GLY A 85 11.87 9.60 16.71
CA GLY A 85 12.79 8.71 17.44
C GLY A 85 13.08 9.11 18.87
N GLN A 86 12.36 10.08 19.44
CA GLN A 86 12.57 10.61 20.78
C GLN A 86 11.26 10.77 21.56
N GLY A 87 11.34 10.85 22.87
CA GLY A 87 10.30 11.28 23.80
C GLY A 87 8.92 10.65 23.59
N GLU A 88 7.89 11.46 23.73
CA GLU A 88 6.48 11.01 23.62
C GLU A 88 6.16 10.48 22.22
N ALA A 89 6.67 11.11 21.16
CA ALA A 89 6.43 10.68 19.80
C ALA A 89 6.94 9.24 19.54
N LEU A 90 8.13 8.88 20.07
CA LEU A 90 8.63 7.50 20.00
C LEU A 90 7.81 6.55 20.87
N SER A 91 7.41 6.96 22.07
CA SER A 91 6.59 6.13 22.95
C SER A 91 5.27 5.76 22.32
N ILE A 92 4.57 6.72 21.68
CA ILE A 92 3.31 6.47 20.96
C ILE A 92 3.55 5.54 19.77
N LYS A 93 4.64 5.74 19.02
CA LYS A 93 5.02 4.82 17.92
C LYS A 93 5.23 3.38 18.42
N GLN A 94 5.87 3.20 19.56
CA GLN A 94 6.08 1.87 20.17
C GLN A 94 4.77 1.22 20.62
N MET A 95 3.79 2.01 21.09
CA MET A 95 2.45 1.50 21.40
C MET A 95 1.75 0.96 20.13
N ILE A 96 1.86 1.68 19.01
CA ILE A 96 1.34 1.23 17.71
C ILE A 96 2.01 -0.08 17.28
N ASP A 97 3.34 -0.17 17.39
CA ASP A 97 4.08 -1.38 17.02
C ASP A 97 3.64 -2.59 17.85
N THR A 98 3.40 -2.37 19.15
CA THR A 98 2.88 -3.41 20.04
C THR A 98 1.50 -3.88 19.63
N MET A 99 0.57 -2.95 19.31
CA MET A 99 -0.78 -3.31 18.84
C MET A 99 -0.72 -4.10 17.54
N ARG A 100 0.16 -3.72 16.62
CA ARG A 100 0.34 -4.46 15.36
C ARG A 100 0.91 -5.87 15.59
N ALA A 101 1.86 -6.00 16.50
CA ALA A 101 2.46 -7.30 16.82
C ALA A 101 1.49 -8.23 17.56
N ASP A 102 0.71 -7.69 18.51
CA ASP A 102 -0.17 -8.49 19.39
C ASP A 102 -1.49 -8.84 18.73
N HIS A 103 -2.03 -7.97 17.86
CA HIS A 103 -3.37 -8.08 17.31
C HIS A 103 -3.42 -8.14 15.77
N GLY A 104 -2.26 -8.08 15.10
CA GLY A 104 -2.19 -8.13 13.64
C GLY A 104 -2.87 -6.94 12.96
N SER A 105 -2.92 -5.76 13.62
CA SER A 105 -3.54 -4.57 13.04
C SER A 105 -2.88 -4.16 11.72
N ALA A 106 -3.70 -3.72 10.76
CA ALA A 106 -3.26 -3.34 9.42
C ALA A 106 -2.16 -2.26 9.45
N ALA A 107 -1.14 -2.44 8.62
CA ALA A 107 0.00 -1.53 8.57
C ALA A 107 -0.35 -0.19 7.92
N ASP A 108 -1.30 -0.18 7.03
CA ASP A 108 -1.75 0.92 6.17
C ASP A 108 -3.07 1.55 6.63
N ARG A 109 -3.69 1.02 7.71
CA ARG A 109 -4.93 1.52 8.30
C ARG A 109 -4.74 1.91 9.77
N VAL A 110 -3.72 2.72 10.05
CA VAL A 110 -3.46 3.31 11.37
C VAL A 110 -3.86 4.78 11.34
N TYR A 111 -4.64 5.20 12.33
CA TYR A 111 -5.16 6.57 12.43
C TYR A 111 -4.84 7.17 13.79
N VAL A 112 -4.80 8.50 13.88
CA VAL A 112 -4.48 9.20 15.12
C VAL A 112 -5.38 10.40 15.33
N THR A 113 -5.88 10.56 16.54
CA THR A 113 -6.69 11.73 16.92
C THR A 113 -6.44 12.14 18.37
N GLY A 114 -6.93 13.30 18.73
CA GLY A 114 -6.91 13.74 20.11
C GLY A 114 -7.45 15.15 20.28
N LEU A 115 -7.77 15.46 21.54
CA LEU A 115 -8.28 16.76 21.97
C LEU A 115 -7.15 17.67 22.48
N SER A 116 -7.15 18.95 22.10
CA SER A 116 -6.30 19.99 22.73
C SER A 116 -4.81 19.61 22.65
N SER A 117 -4.14 19.32 23.77
CA SER A 117 -2.76 18.83 23.77
C SER A 117 -2.62 17.50 23.02
N GLY A 118 -3.64 16.61 23.09
CA GLY A 118 -3.72 15.40 22.27
C GLY A 118 -3.90 15.71 20.78
N GLY A 119 -4.68 16.74 20.43
CA GLY A 119 -4.82 17.22 19.05
C GLY A 119 -3.52 17.82 18.49
N ALA A 120 -2.79 18.55 19.33
CA ALA A 120 -1.46 19.06 18.97
C ALA A 120 -0.44 17.93 18.83
N MET A 121 -0.50 16.90 19.71
CA MET A 121 0.33 15.68 19.58
C MET A 121 -0.06 14.84 18.36
N THR A 122 -1.34 14.86 17.94
CA THR A 122 -1.77 14.31 16.64
C THR A 122 -1.00 14.93 15.50
N ALA A 123 -0.92 16.27 15.44
CA ALA A 123 -0.13 16.96 14.41
C ALA A 123 1.37 16.58 14.47
N VAL A 124 1.92 16.35 15.67
CA VAL A 124 3.29 15.84 15.85
C VAL A 124 3.43 14.43 15.24
N MET A 125 2.53 13.52 15.55
CA MET A 125 2.60 12.14 15.05
C MET A 125 2.50 12.08 13.54
N LEU A 126 1.55 12.82 12.94
CA LEU A 126 1.39 12.91 11.48
C LEU A 126 2.62 13.48 10.78
N ALA A 127 3.33 14.43 11.40
CA ALA A 127 4.54 15.02 10.84
C ALA A 127 5.78 14.14 11.01
N THR A 128 5.93 13.50 12.17
CA THR A 128 7.15 12.76 12.51
C THR A 128 7.14 11.32 12.03
N TYR A 129 5.97 10.71 11.87
CA TYR A 129 5.78 9.33 11.40
C TYR A 129 4.71 9.21 10.30
N PRO A 130 4.76 10.05 9.24
CA PRO A 130 3.72 10.06 8.21
C PRO A 130 3.53 8.72 7.50
N GLU A 131 4.55 7.90 7.42
CA GLU A 131 4.49 6.56 6.82
C GLU A 131 3.73 5.52 7.68
N VAL A 132 3.43 5.86 8.92
CA VAL A 132 2.68 4.99 9.84
C VAL A 132 1.18 5.21 9.72
N PHE A 133 0.77 6.44 9.38
CA PHE A 133 -0.63 6.84 9.45
C PHE A 133 -1.28 6.97 8.07
N ALA A 134 -2.46 6.39 7.91
CA ALA A 134 -3.33 6.66 6.77
C ALA A 134 -4.03 8.02 6.92
N GLY A 135 -4.36 8.41 8.16
CA GLY A 135 -4.99 9.69 8.44
C GLY A 135 -4.92 10.12 9.89
N GLY A 136 -5.30 11.36 10.15
CA GLY A 136 -5.44 11.89 11.50
C GLY A 136 -6.53 12.93 11.64
N ALA A 137 -6.94 13.20 12.90
CA ALA A 137 -7.93 14.22 13.20
C ALA A 137 -7.47 15.12 14.35
N ILE A 138 -7.42 16.41 14.10
CA ILE A 138 -6.96 17.45 15.03
C ILE A 138 -8.21 18.11 15.64
N VAL A 139 -8.54 17.79 16.90
CA VAL A 139 -9.70 18.35 17.60
C VAL A 139 -9.24 19.42 18.55
N ALA A 140 -9.68 20.67 18.33
CA ALA A 140 -9.28 21.86 19.12
C ALA A 140 -7.76 21.92 19.37
N GLY A 141 -6.98 21.50 18.37
CA GLY A 141 -5.53 21.36 18.43
C GLY A 141 -4.78 22.54 17.81
N ILE A 142 -3.48 22.32 17.56
CA ILE A 142 -2.52 23.36 17.18
C ILE A 142 -1.64 22.81 16.05
N PRO A 143 -1.23 23.64 15.06
CA PRO A 143 -0.35 23.20 13.98
C PRO A 143 1.00 22.66 14.48
N TYR A 144 1.54 21.66 13.80
CA TYR A 144 2.85 21.11 14.12
C TYR A 144 3.94 22.19 14.17
N ARG A 145 4.76 22.14 15.23
CA ARG A 145 5.88 23.08 15.43
C ARG A 145 5.45 24.55 15.50
N CYS A 146 4.25 24.85 15.95
CA CYS A 146 3.87 26.21 16.33
C CYS A 146 4.75 26.70 17.50
N ALA A 147 4.99 25.85 18.50
CA ALA A 147 5.89 26.13 19.62
C ALA A 147 7.04 25.11 19.72
N THR A 148 8.14 25.51 20.37
CA THR A 148 9.29 24.69 20.71
C THR A 148 9.73 24.86 22.17
N SER A 149 8.86 25.49 22.98
CA SER A 149 9.01 25.66 24.44
C SER A 149 7.66 25.94 25.08
N SER A 150 7.53 25.69 26.38
CA SER A 150 6.30 25.94 27.14
C SER A 150 5.85 27.40 27.11
N ASN A 151 6.78 28.36 27.15
CA ASN A 151 6.41 29.78 27.03
C ASN A 151 5.82 30.13 25.67
N ALA A 152 6.39 29.58 24.58
CA ALA A 152 5.86 29.76 23.22
C ALA A 152 4.50 29.09 23.03
N ALA A 153 4.23 27.99 23.75
CA ALA A 153 2.97 27.27 23.68
C ALA A 153 1.76 28.13 23.98
N PHE A 154 1.84 28.98 25.02
CA PHE A 154 0.75 29.90 25.37
C PHE A 154 0.46 30.91 24.24
N SER A 155 1.49 31.42 23.57
CA SER A 155 1.32 32.35 22.44
C SER A 155 0.70 31.63 21.22
N CYS A 156 1.06 30.37 20.99
CA CYS A 156 0.43 29.54 19.96
C CYS A 156 -1.04 29.24 20.27
N MET A 157 -1.36 28.94 21.52
CA MET A 157 -2.76 28.73 21.93
C MET A 157 -3.59 29.99 21.73
N SER A 158 -3.08 31.13 22.17
CA SER A 158 -3.77 32.43 22.12
C SER A 158 -2.77 33.58 22.06
N PRO A 159 -2.81 34.47 21.05
CA PRO A 159 -3.83 34.56 19.98
C PRO A 159 -3.67 33.57 18.85
N GLY A 160 -2.59 32.81 18.78
CA GLY A 160 -2.16 31.97 17.65
C GLY A 160 -0.91 32.52 16.97
N SER A 161 -0.37 31.78 16.03
CA SER A 161 0.75 32.20 15.18
C SER A 161 0.28 32.24 13.74
N ASP A 162 0.61 33.31 13.04
CA ASP A 162 0.27 33.52 11.63
C ASP A 162 1.52 33.31 10.79
N LEU A 163 1.58 32.23 10.04
CA LEU A 163 2.64 31.91 9.08
C LEU A 163 2.03 31.61 7.71
N THR A 164 2.83 31.78 6.67
CA THR A 164 2.37 31.38 5.33
C THR A 164 2.19 29.86 5.22
N PRO A 165 1.31 29.39 4.33
CA PRO A 165 1.14 27.93 4.09
C PRO A 165 2.45 27.21 3.80
N ALA A 166 3.36 27.84 3.04
CA ALA A 166 4.68 27.26 2.75
C ALA A 166 5.53 27.11 4.02
N GLN A 167 5.56 28.13 4.87
CA GLN A 167 6.29 28.07 6.15
C GLN A 167 5.74 26.99 7.07
N TRP A 168 4.42 26.82 7.10
CA TRP A 168 3.77 25.74 7.85
C TRP A 168 4.09 24.36 7.28
N GLY A 169 3.95 24.16 5.98
CA GLY A 169 4.22 22.89 5.32
C GLY A 169 5.70 22.46 5.42
N ASP A 170 6.64 23.43 5.35
CA ASP A 170 8.07 23.15 5.47
C ASP A 170 8.44 22.58 6.85
N LYS A 171 7.75 23.00 7.93
CA LYS A 171 7.95 22.41 9.26
C LYS A 171 7.60 20.92 9.28
N VAL A 172 6.53 20.50 8.60
CA VAL A 172 6.12 19.11 8.49
C VAL A 172 7.13 18.34 7.62
N ARG A 173 7.46 18.84 6.45
CA ARG A 173 8.44 18.21 5.55
C ARG A 173 9.83 18.04 6.17
N ALA A 174 10.21 18.93 7.08
CA ALA A 174 11.48 18.84 7.82
C ALA A 174 11.46 17.85 8.98
N ALA A 175 10.31 17.29 9.35
CA ALA A 175 10.20 16.40 10.51
C ALA A 175 10.70 14.98 10.26
N SER A 176 10.74 14.56 9.01
CA SER A 176 11.18 13.22 8.59
C SER A 176 11.73 13.25 7.15
N SER A 177 12.28 12.13 6.70
CA SER A 177 12.71 11.97 5.29
C SER A 177 11.58 11.54 4.35
N HIS A 178 10.33 11.54 4.82
CA HIS A 178 9.17 11.14 4.03
C HIS A 178 8.87 12.13 2.91
N THR A 179 8.53 11.62 1.74
CA THR A 179 8.23 12.43 0.55
C THR A 179 6.79 12.25 0.04
N GLY A 180 5.96 11.52 0.80
CA GLY A 180 4.55 11.20 0.48
C GLY A 180 4.36 9.74 0.06
N PRO A 181 3.12 9.28 -0.05
CA PRO A 181 1.88 10.03 0.20
C PRO A 181 1.73 10.46 1.67
N TRP A 182 1.11 11.62 1.89
CA TRP A 182 0.85 12.15 3.23
C TRP A 182 -0.51 11.67 3.76
N PRO A 183 -0.65 11.53 5.11
CA PRO A 183 -1.93 11.16 5.74
C PRO A 183 -3.03 12.18 5.46
N ILE A 184 -4.28 11.73 5.30
CA ILE A 184 -5.43 12.62 5.22
C ILE A 184 -5.72 13.26 6.58
N VAL A 185 -6.27 14.49 6.62
CA VAL A 185 -6.42 15.22 7.88
C VAL A 185 -7.83 15.81 8.02
N SER A 186 -8.48 15.51 9.16
CA SER A 186 -9.73 16.11 9.58
C SER A 186 -9.47 17.14 10.69
N ILE A 187 -10.02 18.33 10.60
CA ILE A 187 -9.77 19.44 11.55
C ILE A 187 -11.09 19.91 12.14
N TRP A 188 -11.22 19.82 13.47
CA TRP A 188 -12.42 20.14 14.23
C TRP A 188 -12.18 21.25 15.23
N HIS A 189 -12.97 22.32 15.20
CA HIS A 189 -12.80 23.43 16.12
C HIS A 189 -14.10 24.16 16.42
N GLY A 190 -14.31 24.53 17.67
CA GLY A 190 -15.40 25.42 18.08
C GLY A 190 -15.04 26.89 17.81
N ASP A 191 -15.93 27.65 17.19
CA ASP A 191 -15.66 29.08 16.87
C ASP A 191 -15.69 30.01 18.10
N ALA A 192 -16.22 29.53 19.24
CA ALA A 192 -16.18 30.23 20.51
C ALA A 192 -15.06 29.75 21.46
N ASP A 193 -14.09 28.97 20.96
CA ASP A 193 -12.95 28.49 21.75
C ASP A 193 -12.01 29.66 22.13
N TYR A 194 -11.91 29.91 23.41
CA TYR A 194 -11.03 30.96 23.96
C TYR A 194 -9.76 30.40 24.61
N VAL A 195 -9.62 29.07 24.70
CA VAL A 195 -8.43 28.38 25.24
C VAL A 195 -7.41 28.15 24.12
N VAL A 196 -7.81 27.45 23.07
CA VAL A 196 -7.06 27.32 21.82
C VAL A 196 -7.87 28.07 20.75
N ARG A 197 -7.38 29.23 20.36
CA ARG A 197 -8.12 30.13 19.44
C ARG A 197 -8.41 29.45 18.10
N PRO A 198 -9.59 29.69 17.49
CA PRO A 198 -9.98 29.11 16.20
C PRO A 198 -9.01 29.43 15.06
N ALA A 199 -8.18 30.45 15.18
CA ALA A 199 -7.06 30.73 14.27
C ALA A 199 -6.17 29.46 14.06
N ASN A 200 -5.99 28.65 15.10
CA ASN A 200 -5.19 27.42 14.99
C ASN A 200 -5.78 26.39 14.03
N ALA A 201 -7.10 26.34 13.87
CA ALA A 201 -7.74 25.50 12.86
C ALA A 201 -7.42 25.99 11.44
N ALA A 202 -7.46 27.33 11.22
CA ALA A 202 -7.10 27.92 9.94
C ALA A 202 -5.62 27.66 9.60
N GLU A 203 -4.73 27.80 10.56
CA GLU A 203 -3.30 27.53 10.39
C GLU A 203 -3.03 26.03 10.16
N SER A 204 -3.76 25.12 10.83
CA SER A 204 -3.70 23.68 10.56
C SER A 204 -4.16 23.35 9.15
N LEU A 205 -5.22 23.99 8.65
CA LEU A 205 -5.67 23.89 7.27
C LEU A 205 -4.57 24.33 6.30
N GLN A 206 -3.96 25.50 6.53
CA GLN A 206 -2.85 25.99 5.71
C GLN A 206 -1.66 25.02 5.72
N GLN A 207 -1.33 24.47 6.87
CA GLN A 207 -0.25 23.50 7.01
C GLN A 207 -0.49 22.26 6.16
N TRP A 208 -1.64 21.62 6.31
CA TRP A 208 -1.91 20.33 5.67
C TRP A 208 -2.28 20.45 4.20
N THR A 209 -2.97 21.51 3.76
CA THR A 209 -3.18 21.75 2.32
C THR A 209 -1.86 21.98 1.61
N ASN A 210 -0.93 22.73 2.20
CA ASN A 210 0.40 22.94 1.63
C ASN A 210 1.23 21.64 1.59
N VAL A 211 1.13 20.79 2.62
CA VAL A 211 1.80 19.48 2.65
C VAL A 211 1.30 18.57 1.51
N HIS A 212 0.00 18.59 1.26
CA HIS A 212 -0.62 17.84 0.16
C HIS A 212 -0.43 18.49 -1.23
N GLY A 213 0.08 19.70 -1.29
CA GLY A 213 0.25 20.44 -2.55
C GLY A 213 -1.07 20.82 -3.21
N ILE A 214 -2.12 21.04 -2.42
CA ILE A 214 -3.45 21.48 -2.85
C ILE A 214 -3.71 22.92 -2.40
N ASP A 215 -4.62 23.61 -3.04
CA ASP A 215 -4.98 24.99 -2.67
C ASP A 215 -5.91 25.01 -1.43
N GLN A 216 -6.28 26.21 -1.00
CA GLN A 216 -7.14 26.44 0.15
C GLN A 216 -8.57 26.82 -0.24
N VAL A 217 -8.94 26.61 -1.50
CA VAL A 217 -10.31 26.76 -1.96
C VAL A 217 -11.02 25.43 -1.75
N ALA A 218 -12.09 25.43 -0.97
CA ALA A 218 -12.82 24.21 -0.70
C ALA A 218 -13.52 23.70 -1.97
N ASP A 219 -13.36 22.42 -2.27
CA ASP A 219 -14.07 21.75 -3.36
C ASP A 219 -15.52 21.41 -3.00
N VAL A 220 -15.77 21.23 -1.68
CA VAL A 220 -17.11 21.04 -1.12
C VAL A 220 -17.28 22.01 0.04
N GLU A 221 -18.37 22.75 0.05
CA GLU A 221 -18.83 23.54 1.19
C GLU A 221 -20.29 23.18 1.45
N ASP A 222 -20.56 22.54 2.58
CA ASP A 222 -21.89 22.11 2.97
C ASP A 222 -22.12 22.25 4.49
N SER A 223 -23.16 21.62 4.98
CA SER A 223 -23.49 21.63 6.40
C SER A 223 -23.80 20.20 6.86
N VAL A 224 -23.07 19.74 7.88
CA VAL A 224 -23.25 18.42 8.49
C VAL A 224 -23.78 18.61 9.91
N ALA A 225 -24.91 18.00 10.22
CA ALA A 225 -25.61 18.18 11.50
C ALA A 225 -25.84 19.65 11.89
N GLY A 226 -25.96 20.55 10.89
CA GLY A 226 -26.16 21.99 11.08
C GLY A 226 -24.87 22.82 11.21
N TYR A 227 -23.71 22.19 11.16
CA TYR A 227 -22.40 22.87 11.27
C TYR A 227 -21.69 23.00 9.93
N PRO A 228 -20.98 24.11 9.67
CA PRO A 228 -20.19 24.31 8.46
C PRO A 228 -19.12 23.21 8.30
N HIS A 229 -19.10 22.60 7.15
CA HIS A 229 -18.16 21.57 6.74
C HIS A 229 -17.56 21.91 5.38
N LYS A 230 -16.24 21.68 5.23
CA LYS A 230 -15.51 21.93 3.99
C LYS A 230 -14.56 20.79 3.70
N VAL A 231 -14.44 20.43 2.40
CA VAL A 231 -13.52 19.38 1.94
C VAL A 231 -12.60 19.94 0.87
N TYR A 232 -11.32 19.60 0.97
CA TYR A 232 -10.26 20.00 0.05
C TYR A 232 -9.68 18.75 -0.62
N ARG A 233 -9.69 18.73 -1.96
CA ARG A 233 -9.38 17.56 -2.77
C ARG A 233 -8.08 17.73 -3.54
N ASP A 234 -7.46 16.59 -3.87
CA ASP A 234 -6.35 16.59 -4.83
C ASP A 234 -6.86 16.58 -6.29
N ALA A 235 -5.93 16.69 -7.23
CA ALA A 235 -6.24 16.69 -8.67
C ALA A 235 -6.93 15.41 -9.17
N GLN A 236 -6.93 14.34 -8.38
CA GLN A 236 -7.64 13.10 -8.66
C GLN A 236 -9.03 13.05 -8.01
N GLY A 237 -9.46 14.14 -7.38
CA GLY A 237 -10.75 14.26 -6.71
C GLY A 237 -10.81 13.60 -5.33
N ARG A 238 -9.69 13.11 -4.78
CA ARG A 238 -9.64 12.46 -3.48
C ARG A 238 -9.57 13.51 -2.37
N ALA A 239 -10.44 13.38 -1.35
CA ALA A 239 -10.40 14.23 -0.18
C ALA A 239 -9.07 14.06 0.58
N ARG A 240 -8.39 15.18 0.86
CA ARG A 240 -7.10 15.20 1.58
C ARG A 240 -7.19 15.87 2.91
N VAL A 241 -7.97 16.95 2.97
CA VAL A 241 -8.23 17.70 4.20
C VAL A 241 -9.73 17.97 4.28
N GLU A 242 -10.29 17.89 5.48
CA GLU A 242 -11.62 18.42 5.77
C GLU A 242 -11.59 19.30 7.03
N THR A 243 -12.56 20.20 7.15
CA THR A 243 -12.70 21.05 8.33
C THR A 243 -14.14 21.11 8.79
N TYR A 244 -14.33 21.06 10.12
CA TYR A 244 -15.61 21.32 10.77
C TYR A 244 -15.48 22.54 11.70
N THR A 245 -16.39 23.49 11.55
CA THR A 245 -16.52 24.63 12.45
C THR A 245 -17.77 24.46 13.30
N ILE A 246 -17.61 24.21 14.60
CA ILE A 246 -18.73 23.97 15.50
C ILE A 246 -19.17 25.30 16.10
N THR A 247 -20.21 25.86 15.53
CA THR A 247 -20.72 27.18 15.86
C THR A 247 -21.19 27.26 17.30
N GLY A 248 -20.67 28.26 18.05
CA GLY A 248 -20.99 28.50 19.45
C GLY A 248 -20.30 27.57 20.45
N MET A 249 -19.53 26.56 19.98
CA MET A 249 -18.83 25.65 20.86
C MET A 249 -17.54 26.24 21.40
N GLY A 250 -17.30 26.04 22.69
CA GLY A 250 -16.05 26.38 23.37
C GLY A 250 -14.97 25.32 23.14
N HIS A 251 -13.99 25.24 24.05
CA HIS A 251 -12.89 24.28 23.98
C HIS A 251 -13.33 22.88 24.35
N GLY A 252 -13.26 21.93 23.43
CA GLY A 252 -13.65 20.55 23.68
C GLY A 252 -13.79 19.69 22.44
N THR A 253 -14.12 18.42 22.66
CA THR A 253 -14.51 17.44 21.64
C THR A 253 -16.03 17.46 21.48
N PRO A 254 -16.56 17.65 20.26
CA PRO A 254 -17.99 17.54 20.01
C PRO A 254 -18.48 16.10 20.19
N VAL A 255 -19.54 15.90 20.96
CA VAL A 255 -20.25 14.63 21.13
C VAL A 255 -21.75 14.81 20.90
N ASP A 256 -22.43 13.71 20.61
CA ASP A 256 -23.89 13.61 20.49
C ASP A 256 -24.34 12.33 21.18
N PRO A 257 -24.59 12.37 22.51
CA PRO A 257 -25.01 11.21 23.26
C PRO A 257 -26.36 10.66 22.79
N GLY A 258 -26.43 9.36 22.54
CA GLY A 258 -27.66 8.70 22.09
C GLY A 258 -27.40 7.30 21.53
N SER A 259 -28.45 6.74 20.91
CA SER A 259 -28.40 5.39 20.32
C SER A 259 -28.56 5.38 18.79
N GLY A 260 -28.63 6.57 18.16
CA GLY A 260 -28.69 6.67 16.71
C GLY A 260 -27.36 6.30 16.06
N GLU A 261 -27.38 6.06 14.77
CA GLU A 261 -26.20 5.63 14.02
C GLU A 261 -25.04 6.63 14.14
N SER A 262 -25.32 7.92 13.96
CA SER A 262 -24.31 9.00 14.05
C SER A 262 -24.08 9.51 15.48
N GLN A 263 -24.81 8.99 16.45
CA GLN A 263 -24.71 9.42 17.84
C GLN A 263 -23.64 8.61 18.57
N CYS A 264 -22.78 9.29 19.29
CA CYS A 264 -21.75 8.67 20.10
C CYS A 264 -21.17 9.62 21.16
N GLY A 265 -20.49 9.04 22.12
CA GLY A 265 -19.87 9.74 23.22
C GLY A 265 -20.81 10.04 24.38
N THR A 266 -20.25 10.64 25.41
CA THR A 266 -20.96 11.07 26.63
C THR A 266 -20.46 12.42 27.03
N ALA A 267 -21.37 13.34 27.40
CA ALA A 267 -20.99 14.66 27.83
C ALA A 267 -20.17 14.63 29.13
N GLY A 268 -19.08 15.36 29.15
CA GLY A 268 -18.15 15.42 30.25
C GLY A 268 -17.28 16.69 30.24
N ALA A 269 -16.24 16.70 31.04
CA ALA A 269 -15.31 17.81 31.06
C ALA A 269 -14.55 17.87 29.73
N TYR A 270 -14.81 18.89 28.92
CA TYR A 270 -14.28 19.09 27.55
C TYR A 270 -14.81 18.08 26.51
N LEU A 271 -15.87 17.32 26.82
CA LEU A 271 -16.67 16.54 25.88
C LEU A 271 -18.04 17.20 25.82
N LEU A 272 -18.29 17.96 24.78
CA LEU A 272 -19.41 18.90 24.72
C LEU A 272 -20.54 18.31 23.87
N ASP A 273 -21.70 18.10 24.48
CA ASP A 273 -22.91 17.73 23.79
C ASP A 273 -23.41 18.89 22.94
N VAL A 274 -23.20 18.77 21.65
CA VAL A 274 -23.56 19.80 20.66
C VAL A 274 -24.28 19.18 19.44
N ASN A 275 -24.91 18.01 19.63
CA ASN A 275 -25.68 17.29 18.62
C ASN A 275 -24.89 16.88 17.37
N ILE A 276 -23.59 16.68 17.52
CA ILE A 276 -22.72 16.09 16.50
C ILE A 276 -21.60 15.32 17.19
N CYS A 277 -21.42 14.03 16.87
CA CYS A 277 -20.31 13.26 17.38
C CYS A 277 -19.13 13.30 16.42
N SER A 278 -18.07 14.04 16.77
CA SER A 278 -16.87 14.17 15.92
C SER A 278 -16.22 12.84 15.61
N SER A 279 -16.16 11.91 16.57
CA SER A 279 -15.54 10.60 16.38
C SER A 279 -16.25 9.78 15.29
N TYR A 280 -17.58 9.87 15.16
CA TYR A 280 -18.34 9.23 14.09
C TYR A 280 -17.94 9.79 12.70
N TYR A 281 -17.96 11.10 12.50
CA TYR A 281 -17.67 11.70 11.21
C TYR A 281 -16.18 11.60 10.84
N ILE A 282 -15.28 11.68 11.82
CA ILE A 282 -13.86 11.41 11.64
C ILE A 282 -13.64 9.96 11.16
N GLY A 283 -14.28 8.98 11.83
CA GLY A 283 -14.20 7.59 11.43
C GLY A 283 -14.70 7.34 10.02
N ARG A 284 -15.78 8.01 9.61
CA ARG A 284 -16.31 7.97 8.23
C ARG A 284 -15.36 8.59 7.23
N PHE A 285 -14.75 9.72 7.55
CA PHE A 285 -13.73 10.32 6.69
C PHE A 285 -12.53 9.40 6.46
N TRP A 286 -12.23 8.55 7.43
CA TRP A 286 -11.18 7.54 7.33
C TRP A 286 -11.64 6.23 6.68
N GLY A 287 -12.94 6.07 6.39
CA GLY A 287 -13.51 4.83 5.87
C GLY A 287 -13.56 3.69 6.90
N LEU A 288 -13.70 4.02 8.19
CA LEU A 288 -13.81 2.99 9.23
C LEU A 288 -15.21 2.36 9.30
N ASP A 289 -16.24 3.07 8.84
CA ASP A 289 -17.62 2.60 8.72
C ASP A 289 -17.84 1.70 7.48
N ASP A 290 -16.94 1.79 6.51
CA ASP A 290 -16.94 0.98 5.30
C ASP A 290 -16.16 -0.34 5.48
N LEU A 291 -15.83 -0.70 6.72
CA LEU A 291 -15.21 -1.98 7.00
C LEU A 291 -16.25 -3.08 6.83
N ASP A 292 -16.36 -3.48 5.60
CA ASP A 292 -17.11 -4.67 5.26
C ASP A 292 -16.54 -5.87 6.02
N SER A 293 -17.39 -6.52 6.79
CA SER A 293 -17.11 -7.79 7.48
C SER A 293 -17.83 -8.95 6.81
N SER A 294 -18.59 -8.67 5.75
CA SER A 294 -19.25 -9.70 4.96
C SER A 294 -18.20 -10.54 4.27
N LEU A 295 -18.40 -11.83 4.23
CA LEU A 295 -17.54 -12.71 3.44
C LEU A 295 -18.06 -12.77 2.01
N PRO A 296 -17.20 -12.66 0.99
CA PRO A 296 -17.64 -12.80 -0.38
C PRO A 296 -18.27 -14.18 -0.62
N GLN A 297 -19.34 -14.21 -1.41
CA GLN A 297 -19.90 -15.46 -1.88
C GLN A 297 -19.16 -15.89 -3.14
N VAL A 298 -18.69 -17.14 -3.18
CA VAL A 298 -17.93 -17.65 -4.32
C VAL A 298 -18.32 -19.08 -4.67
N ALA A 299 -18.45 -19.34 -5.96
CA ALA A 299 -18.69 -20.68 -6.49
C ALA A 299 -17.85 -20.90 -7.76
N LEU A 300 -17.14 -22.03 -7.83
CA LEU A 300 -16.51 -22.47 -9.07
C LEU A 300 -17.61 -23.01 -10.00
N THR A 301 -17.69 -22.48 -11.23
CA THR A 301 -18.75 -22.82 -12.19
C THR A 301 -18.24 -23.68 -13.34
N ALA A 302 -16.93 -23.66 -13.59
CA ALA A 302 -16.28 -24.56 -14.53
C ALA A 302 -14.88 -24.93 -14.02
N PRO A 303 -14.47 -26.21 -14.21
CA PRO A 303 -15.21 -27.34 -14.76
C PRO A 303 -16.32 -27.84 -13.83
N ALA A 304 -17.25 -28.66 -14.31
CA ALA A 304 -18.29 -29.27 -13.48
C ALA A 304 -17.70 -30.31 -12.52
N ASP A 305 -18.37 -30.53 -11.37
CA ASP A 305 -17.96 -31.57 -10.42
C ASP A 305 -18.02 -32.95 -11.07
N GLY A 306 -16.96 -33.75 -10.87
CA GLY A 306 -16.78 -35.08 -11.49
C GLY A 306 -16.27 -35.02 -12.93
N ALA A 307 -15.93 -33.88 -13.48
CA ALA A 307 -15.45 -33.78 -14.87
C ALA A 307 -14.14 -34.52 -15.10
N ALA A 308 -14.04 -35.22 -16.24
CA ALA A 308 -12.76 -35.68 -16.77
C ALA A 308 -12.13 -34.55 -17.59
N VAL A 309 -10.90 -34.17 -17.28
CA VAL A 309 -10.20 -33.04 -17.89
C VAL A 309 -8.85 -33.49 -18.46
N SER A 310 -8.46 -32.86 -19.58
CA SER A 310 -7.16 -33.08 -20.22
C SER A 310 -6.72 -31.84 -20.99
N GLY A 311 -5.42 -31.59 -21.10
CA GLY A 311 -4.87 -30.44 -21.81
C GLY A 311 -5.26 -29.10 -21.18
N VAL A 312 -5.68 -28.18 -22.02
CA VAL A 312 -6.05 -26.80 -21.57
C VAL A 312 -7.49 -26.79 -21.06
N VAL A 313 -7.67 -26.45 -19.80
CA VAL A 313 -8.95 -26.44 -19.08
C VAL A 313 -9.33 -24.98 -18.76
N ALA A 314 -10.53 -24.58 -19.19
CA ALA A 314 -11.08 -23.29 -18.78
C ALA A 314 -11.63 -23.40 -17.35
N LEU A 315 -11.25 -22.46 -16.52
CA LEU A 315 -11.76 -22.26 -15.16
C LEU A 315 -12.69 -21.04 -15.17
N SER A 316 -13.81 -21.12 -14.44
CA SER A 316 -14.71 -20.00 -14.27
C SER A 316 -15.28 -20.02 -12.86
N ALA A 317 -15.45 -18.85 -12.28
CA ALA A 317 -16.09 -18.69 -10.98
C ALA A 317 -17.07 -17.52 -11.00
N ASN A 318 -18.16 -17.67 -10.24
CA ASN A 318 -18.99 -16.54 -9.84
C ASN A 318 -18.58 -16.10 -8.43
N ALA A 319 -18.32 -14.83 -8.27
CA ALA A 319 -18.09 -14.24 -6.95
C ALA A 319 -18.86 -12.92 -6.86
N THR A 320 -19.47 -12.68 -5.70
CA THR A 320 -20.22 -11.46 -5.37
C THR A 320 -19.97 -11.07 -3.93
N ASP A 321 -19.99 -9.79 -3.69
CA ASP A 321 -19.88 -9.19 -2.37
C ASP A 321 -20.57 -7.82 -2.35
N ASP A 322 -21.00 -7.33 -1.19
CA ASP A 322 -21.69 -6.05 -1.07
C ASP A 322 -20.74 -4.84 -1.18
N ALA A 323 -19.46 -4.99 -0.78
CA ALA A 323 -18.43 -3.98 -1.02
C ALA A 323 -17.73 -4.17 -2.38
N GLY A 324 -17.82 -5.37 -2.95
CA GLY A 324 -17.19 -5.74 -4.22
C GLY A 324 -16.04 -6.73 -4.06
N VAL A 325 -15.85 -7.55 -5.09
CA VAL A 325 -14.78 -8.56 -5.14
C VAL A 325 -13.51 -7.97 -5.75
N GLU A 326 -12.40 -8.03 -5.02
CA GLU A 326 -11.10 -7.57 -5.51
C GLU A 326 -10.46 -8.57 -6.47
N ARG A 327 -10.48 -9.87 -6.12
CA ARG A 327 -9.95 -10.94 -6.98
C ARG A 327 -10.52 -12.31 -6.64
N VAL A 328 -10.37 -13.22 -7.58
CA VAL A 328 -10.63 -14.64 -7.40
C VAL A 328 -9.37 -15.44 -7.72
N ASP A 329 -8.91 -16.24 -6.75
CA ASP A 329 -7.83 -17.19 -6.88
C ASP A 329 -8.38 -18.57 -7.20
N PHE A 330 -7.80 -19.26 -8.18
CA PHE A 330 -8.10 -20.65 -8.50
C PHE A 330 -7.04 -21.57 -7.90
N LEU A 331 -7.48 -22.56 -7.16
CA LEU A 331 -6.62 -23.45 -6.37
C LEU A 331 -6.80 -24.90 -6.83
N LEU A 332 -5.70 -25.62 -7.02
CA LEU A 332 -5.67 -27.07 -7.28
C LEU A 332 -5.01 -27.76 -6.09
N ASP A 333 -5.72 -28.67 -5.43
CA ASP A 333 -5.26 -29.37 -4.20
C ASP A 333 -4.70 -28.41 -3.14
N GLY A 334 -5.28 -27.22 -3.04
CA GLY A 334 -4.87 -26.16 -2.14
C GLY A 334 -3.73 -25.25 -2.64
N ALA A 335 -3.09 -25.58 -3.76
CA ALA A 335 -2.05 -24.74 -4.36
C ALA A 335 -2.65 -23.74 -5.38
N LEU A 336 -2.19 -22.48 -5.34
CA LEU A 336 -2.60 -21.46 -6.30
C LEU A 336 -2.14 -21.81 -7.71
N ILE A 337 -3.07 -21.82 -8.68
CA ILE A 337 -2.77 -22.08 -10.09
C ILE A 337 -3.06 -20.90 -11.00
N ALA A 338 -3.96 -20.00 -10.62
CA ALA A 338 -4.28 -18.78 -11.37
C ALA A 338 -5.02 -17.77 -10.47
N SER A 339 -5.00 -16.48 -10.85
CA SER A 339 -5.78 -15.40 -10.24
C SER A 339 -6.39 -14.52 -11.32
N ASP A 340 -7.59 -13.99 -11.06
CA ASP A 340 -8.26 -12.99 -11.91
C ASP A 340 -8.89 -11.91 -11.03
N ALA A 341 -8.60 -10.64 -11.35
CA ALA A 341 -9.11 -9.47 -10.64
C ALA A 341 -10.25 -8.75 -11.38
N GLN A 342 -10.78 -9.34 -12.46
CA GLN A 342 -11.84 -8.72 -13.27
C GLN A 342 -12.96 -9.69 -13.57
N ALA A 343 -14.18 -9.29 -13.25
CA ALA A 343 -15.36 -10.08 -13.65
C ALA A 343 -15.58 -10.00 -15.18
N PRO A 344 -16.01 -11.09 -15.84
CA PRO A 344 -16.26 -12.42 -15.28
C PRO A 344 -14.95 -13.16 -14.94
N PHE A 345 -14.87 -13.67 -13.70
CA PHE A 345 -13.65 -14.31 -13.18
C PHE A 345 -13.38 -15.64 -13.92
N THR A 346 -12.31 -15.64 -14.70
CA THR A 346 -11.93 -16.77 -15.56
C THR A 346 -10.43 -16.99 -15.55
N ALA A 347 -10.01 -18.22 -15.75
CA ALA A 347 -8.61 -18.56 -15.90
C ALA A 347 -8.43 -19.77 -16.83
N ILE A 348 -7.20 -20.00 -17.22
CA ILE A 348 -6.81 -21.16 -18.01
C ILE A 348 -5.82 -21.99 -17.19
N TRP A 349 -6.12 -23.26 -17.03
CA TRP A 349 -5.24 -24.22 -16.40
C TRP A 349 -4.80 -25.29 -17.40
N ASN A 350 -3.49 -25.54 -17.49
CA ASN A 350 -2.98 -26.68 -18.24
C ASN A 350 -2.95 -27.91 -17.32
N SER A 351 -3.90 -28.83 -17.49
CA SER A 351 -4.00 -30.03 -16.67
C SER A 351 -2.82 -30.98 -16.84
N ALA A 352 -2.02 -30.85 -17.89
CA ALA A 352 -0.79 -31.61 -18.07
C ALA A 352 0.27 -31.31 -16.98
N SER A 353 0.16 -30.19 -16.25
CA SER A 353 1.00 -29.86 -15.10
C SER A 353 0.64 -30.65 -13.83
N ALA A 354 -0.50 -31.32 -13.80
CA ALA A 354 -0.95 -32.16 -12.69
C ALA A 354 -0.75 -33.64 -12.98
N SER A 355 -0.68 -34.46 -11.94
CA SER A 355 -0.63 -35.91 -12.09
C SER A 355 -1.93 -36.47 -12.65
N ASN A 356 -1.88 -37.68 -13.27
CA ASN A 356 -3.11 -38.38 -13.62
C ASN A 356 -3.85 -38.82 -12.34
N GLY A 357 -5.16 -38.67 -12.31
CA GLY A 357 -6.00 -39.10 -11.19
C GLY A 357 -6.95 -38.02 -10.70
N ALA A 358 -7.49 -38.25 -9.52
CA ALA A 358 -8.44 -37.33 -8.88
C ALA A 358 -7.73 -36.13 -8.26
N HIS A 359 -8.23 -34.93 -8.54
CA HIS A 359 -7.79 -33.67 -7.99
C HIS A 359 -8.98 -32.84 -7.50
N THR A 360 -8.72 -31.84 -6.67
CA THR A 360 -9.73 -30.96 -6.13
C THR A 360 -9.44 -29.50 -6.52
N LEU A 361 -10.41 -28.85 -7.16
CA LEU A 361 -10.37 -27.45 -7.49
C LEU A 361 -11.23 -26.63 -6.50
N HIS A 362 -10.74 -25.46 -6.14
CA HIS A 362 -11.48 -24.43 -5.40
C HIS A 362 -11.29 -23.06 -6.07
N ALA A 363 -12.28 -22.21 -5.92
CA ALA A 363 -12.13 -20.77 -6.12
C ALA A 363 -12.14 -20.08 -4.75
N ARG A 364 -11.20 -19.18 -4.49
CA ARG A 364 -11.15 -18.34 -3.30
C ARG A 364 -11.31 -16.90 -3.73
N ALA A 365 -12.41 -16.27 -3.32
CA ALA A 365 -12.61 -14.83 -3.52
C ALA A 365 -12.02 -14.04 -2.36
N GLU A 366 -11.51 -12.86 -2.66
CA GLU A 366 -11.13 -11.81 -1.72
C GLU A 366 -11.89 -10.55 -2.13
N ASP A 367 -12.54 -9.89 -1.16
CA ASP A 367 -13.23 -8.63 -1.38
C ASP A 367 -12.28 -7.42 -1.23
N ILE A 368 -12.81 -6.22 -1.48
CA ILE A 368 -12.03 -4.97 -1.37
C ILE A 368 -11.61 -4.69 0.08
N ALA A 369 -12.33 -5.23 1.07
CA ALA A 369 -12.00 -5.09 2.49
C ALA A 369 -10.96 -6.11 2.97
N GLY A 370 -10.60 -7.11 2.14
CA GLY A 370 -9.64 -8.17 2.46
C GLY A 370 -10.27 -9.40 3.11
N ASN A 371 -11.61 -9.51 3.18
CA ASN A 371 -12.27 -10.73 3.63
C ASN A 371 -12.16 -11.80 2.56
N THR A 372 -12.05 -13.07 2.96
CA THR A 372 -11.90 -14.16 2.00
C THR A 372 -12.90 -15.29 2.25
N ALA A 373 -13.42 -15.85 1.17
CA ALA A 373 -14.20 -17.07 1.20
C ALA A 373 -13.74 -18.05 0.14
N THR A 374 -13.91 -19.34 0.42
CA THR A 374 -13.53 -20.42 -0.50
C THR A 374 -14.78 -21.21 -0.91
N SER A 375 -14.88 -21.51 -2.21
CA SER A 375 -15.99 -22.28 -2.78
C SER A 375 -16.04 -23.71 -2.26
N ALA A 376 -17.18 -24.37 -2.44
CA ALA A 376 -17.23 -25.82 -2.35
C ALA A 376 -16.20 -26.47 -3.28
N ALA A 377 -15.71 -27.64 -2.88
CA ALA A 377 -14.76 -28.43 -3.64
C ALA A 377 -15.39 -28.96 -4.94
N VAL A 378 -14.72 -28.76 -6.05
CA VAL A 378 -15.04 -29.36 -7.36
C VAL A 378 -14.00 -30.45 -7.64
N ARG A 379 -14.45 -31.68 -7.73
CA ARG A 379 -13.57 -32.82 -8.06
C ARG A 379 -13.43 -32.94 -9.55
N VAL A 380 -12.19 -33.17 -10.00
CA VAL A 380 -11.91 -33.44 -11.40
C VAL A 380 -11.01 -34.69 -11.51
N THR A 381 -11.11 -35.41 -12.62
CA THR A 381 -10.20 -36.49 -12.91
C THR A 381 -9.31 -36.07 -14.09
N VAL A 382 -8.04 -35.87 -13.83
CA VAL A 382 -7.05 -35.59 -14.88
C VAL A 382 -6.72 -36.85 -15.64
N SER A 383 -6.96 -36.83 -16.96
CA SER A 383 -6.59 -37.89 -17.88
C SER A 383 -5.69 -37.30 -18.98
N GLY A 384 -4.50 -37.86 -19.19
CA GLY A 384 -3.51 -37.30 -20.11
C GLY A 384 -2.58 -36.26 -19.46
N GLY A 385 -2.65 -36.17 -18.14
CA GLY A 385 -1.58 -35.59 -17.34
C GLY A 385 -0.35 -36.50 -17.42
N THR A 386 0.80 -35.89 -17.29
CA THR A 386 2.06 -36.59 -17.48
C THR A 386 2.35 -37.52 -16.30
N SER A 387 2.50 -38.79 -16.54
CA SER A 387 3.12 -39.70 -15.61
C SER A 387 4.64 -39.62 -15.78
N GLY A 388 5.28 -38.75 -15.01
CA GLY A 388 6.74 -38.60 -15.00
C GLY A 388 7.18 -37.45 -14.08
N THR A 389 8.35 -37.62 -13.49
CA THR A 389 9.02 -36.48 -12.80
C THR A 389 9.50 -35.50 -13.87
N PRO A 390 9.17 -34.21 -13.79
CA PRO A 390 9.69 -33.24 -14.75
C PRO A 390 11.23 -33.27 -14.80
N LEU A 391 11.77 -33.20 -15.97
CA LEU A 391 13.21 -33.00 -16.20
C LEU A 391 13.50 -31.51 -16.18
N VAL A 392 14.69 -31.15 -15.74
CA VAL A 392 15.14 -29.75 -15.70
C VAL A 392 16.23 -29.56 -16.74
N ALA A 393 16.03 -28.63 -17.65
CA ALA A 393 17.07 -28.08 -18.51
C ALA A 393 17.39 -26.64 -18.09
N THR A 394 18.65 -26.28 -18.15
CA THR A 394 19.10 -24.89 -17.92
C THR A 394 19.92 -24.47 -19.12
N PHE A 395 19.51 -23.36 -19.72
CA PHE A 395 20.15 -22.80 -20.90
C PHE A 395 20.92 -21.54 -20.50
N ASP A 396 22.16 -21.46 -20.92
CA ASP A 396 22.96 -20.25 -20.79
C ASP A 396 22.61 -19.30 -21.95
N ASN A 397 22.68 -18.00 -21.68
CA ASN A 397 22.47 -17.01 -22.74
C ASN A 397 23.65 -16.98 -23.73
N GLU A 398 23.34 -16.65 -24.99
CA GLU A 398 24.29 -16.62 -26.10
C GLU A 398 24.88 -15.21 -26.25
N ASP A 399 26.07 -14.96 -25.71
CA ASP A 399 26.70 -13.64 -25.67
C ASP A 399 26.79 -12.91 -27.03
N VAL A 400 26.87 -13.68 -28.12
CA VAL A 400 26.96 -13.11 -29.50
C VAL A 400 25.61 -12.60 -30.01
N ASN A 401 24.51 -13.12 -29.45
CA ASN A 401 23.13 -12.79 -29.82
C ASN A 401 22.43 -11.94 -28.75
N ASP A 402 23.12 -11.61 -27.67
CA ASP A 402 22.63 -10.77 -26.62
C ASP A 402 22.96 -9.31 -26.86
N GLY A 403 22.12 -8.42 -26.40
CA GLY A 403 22.40 -7.02 -26.47
C GLY A 403 21.31 -6.16 -25.87
N TYR A 404 21.42 -4.87 -26.04
CA TYR A 404 20.33 -3.95 -25.73
C TYR A 404 20.10 -2.98 -26.88
N VAL A 405 18.85 -2.58 -27.00
CA VAL A 405 18.39 -1.62 -28.00
C VAL A 405 17.78 -0.42 -27.28
N LYS A 406 17.92 0.76 -27.85
CA LYS A 406 17.45 2.01 -27.26
C LYS A 406 16.69 2.85 -28.27
N ALA A 407 15.65 3.56 -27.79
CA ALA A 407 14.85 4.45 -28.60
C ALA A 407 14.33 5.66 -27.78
N ASN A 408 13.72 6.62 -28.44
CA ASN A 408 12.93 7.67 -27.79
C ASN A 408 11.69 7.08 -27.08
N ALA A 409 10.99 7.89 -26.29
CA ALA A 409 9.78 7.45 -25.57
C ALA A 409 8.66 6.94 -26.51
N ASP A 410 8.56 7.50 -27.70
CA ASP A 410 7.62 7.10 -28.75
C ASP A 410 8.09 5.89 -29.59
N GLY A 411 9.25 5.32 -29.27
CA GLY A 411 9.90 4.27 -30.04
C GLY A 411 10.68 4.79 -31.26
N GLY A 412 10.68 6.09 -31.51
CA GLY A 412 11.38 6.71 -32.61
C GLY A 412 12.92 6.70 -32.46
N ALA A 413 13.64 6.83 -33.58
CA ALA A 413 15.09 6.80 -33.64
C ALA A 413 15.74 5.62 -32.90
N PRO A 414 15.33 4.36 -33.18
CA PRO A 414 15.89 3.19 -32.53
C PRO A 414 17.35 3.00 -32.94
N ALA A 415 18.15 2.49 -32.00
CA ALA A 415 19.57 2.20 -32.23
C ALA A 415 20.02 1.02 -31.37
N VAL A 416 21.00 0.27 -31.84
CA VAL A 416 21.69 -0.73 -31.01
C VAL A 416 22.55 0.01 -29.98
N GLY A 417 22.53 -0.47 -28.73
CA GLY A 417 23.38 0.05 -27.66
C GLY A 417 24.83 -0.36 -27.86
N THR A 418 25.75 0.43 -27.33
CA THR A 418 27.19 0.11 -27.39
C THR A 418 27.50 -1.08 -26.50
N LEU A 419 27.91 -2.19 -27.10
CA LEU A 419 28.26 -3.43 -26.40
C LEU A 419 29.74 -3.40 -26.02
N GLU A 420 30.06 -2.69 -24.93
CA GLU A 420 31.39 -2.82 -24.32
C GLU A 420 31.33 -3.96 -23.30
N ALA A 421 32.32 -4.88 -23.37
CA ALA A 421 32.40 -6.02 -22.42
C ALA A 421 32.45 -5.56 -20.95
N SER A 422 32.81 -4.31 -20.68
CA SER A 422 32.86 -3.70 -19.36
C SER A 422 31.52 -3.19 -18.83
N LEU A 423 30.49 -3.01 -19.69
CA LEU A 423 29.27 -2.31 -19.30
C LEU A 423 28.05 -3.21 -19.05
N GLY A 424 27.97 -4.40 -19.64
CA GLY A 424 26.80 -5.27 -19.52
C GLY A 424 25.63 -4.89 -20.44
N LEU A 425 24.40 -5.24 -20.06
CA LEU A 425 23.17 -4.97 -20.81
C LEU A 425 22.29 -3.97 -20.06
N ALA A 426 21.85 -2.90 -20.74
CA ALA A 426 21.16 -1.77 -20.14
C ALA A 426 19.62 -1.91 -20.17
N LEU A 427 18.97 -1.47 -19.11
CA LEU A 427 17.52 -1.45 -18.91
C LEU A 427 17.08 -0.12 -18.30
N GLY A 428 15.99 0.49 -18.77
CA GLY A 428 15.49 1.77 -18.28
C GLY A 428 16.02 2.98 -19.06
N ARG A 429 15.92 4.19 -18.49
CA ARG A 429 16.28 5.44 -19.20
C ARG A 429 17.73 5.82 -18.96
N GLY A 430 18.53 5.84 -20.03
CA GLY A 430 19.92 6.28 -20.01
C GLY A 430 20.09 7.78 -19.84
N THR A 431 21.34 8.21 -19.59
CA THR A 431 21.72 9.63 -19.50
C THR A 431 21.62 10.37 -20.84
N ASP A 432 21.57 9.65 -21.95
CA ASP A 432 21.29 10.16 -23.31
C ASP A 432 19.80 10.43 -23.56
N GLY A 433 18.97 10.21 -22.54
CA GLY A 433 17.51 10.39 -22.59
C GLY A 433 16.75 9.28 -23.31
N LYS A 434 17.43 8.27 -23.84
CA LYS A 434 16.83 7.13 -24.53
C LYS A 434 16.47 6.01 -23.56
N TYR A 435 15.47 5.22 -23.93
CA TYR A 435 14.97 4.08 -23.16
C TYR A 435 15.57 2.78 -23.67
N ASN A 436 16.17 2.01 -22.76
CA ASN A 436 16.88 0.78 -23.07
C ASN A 436 16.02 -0.45 -22.78
N ARG A 437 16.07 -1.43 -23.69
CA ARG A 437 15.49 -2.77 -23.55
C ARG A 437 16.60 -3.78 -23.83
N SER A 438 16.77 -4.76 -22.96
CA SER A 438 17.76 -5.82 -23.17
C SER A 438 17.12 -7.02 -23.84
N VAL A 439 17.86 -7.66 -24.74
CA VAL A 439 17.48 -8.91 -25.39
C VAL A 439 18.50 -9.98 -25.00
N LEU A 440 17.99 -11.11 -24.51
CA LEU A 440 18.76 -12.29 -24.15
C LEU A 440 18.35 -13.44 -25.05
N SER A 441 19.29 -14.16 -25.61
CA SER A 441 19.08 -15.26 -26.52
C SER A 441 19.51 -16.58 -25.89
N PHE A 442 18.70 -17.62 -26.03
CA PHE A 442 18.94 -18.95 -25.48
C PHE A 442 18.76 -20.00 -26.59
N ASP A 443 19.74 -20.85 -26.79
CA ASP A 443 19.56 -22.03 -27.64
C ASP A 443 18.81 -23.12 -26.87
N THR A 444 17.51 -23.20 -27.12
CA THR A 444 16.61 -24.15 -26.49
C THR A 444 16.37 -25.42 -27.34
N SER A 445 17.15 -25.62 -28.39
CA SER A 445 17.02 -26.76 -29.32
C SER A 445 17.29 -28.15 -28.70
N ALA A 446 17.89 -28.19 -27.50
CA ALA A 446 18.04 -29.42 -26.72
C ALA A 446 16.75 -29.91 -26.06
N LEU A 447 15.68 -29.13 -26.06
CA LEU A 447 14.35 -29.57 -25.61
C LEU A 447 13.77 -30.52 -26.65
N PRO A 448 13.22 -31.70 -26.24
CA PRO A 448 12.55 -32.60 -27.18
C PRO A 448 11.36 -31.92 -27.89
N ASP A 449 11.17 -32.15 -29.18
CA ASP A 449 10.07 -31.55 -29.97
C ASP A 449 8.69 -31.83 -29.37
N GLY A 450 8.50 -33.02 -28.76
CA GLY A 450 7.25 -33.41 -28.10
C GLY A 450 7.12 -32.96 -26.65
N ALA A 451 8.14 -32.32 -26.10
CA ALA A 451 8.17 -31.96 -24.67
C ALA A 451 7.02 -31.04 -24.27
N THR A 452 6.39 -31.35 -23.16
CA THR A 452 5.46 -30.43 -22.49
C THR A 452 6.22 -29.58 -21.49
N ILE A 453 6.32 -28.27 -21.72
CA ILE A 453 6.97 -27.35 -20.78
C ILE A 453 5.98 -27.05 -19.66
N VAL A 454 6.38 -27.38 -18.42
CA VAL A 454 5.52 -27.24 -17.23
C VAL A 454 5.87 -26.02 -16.40
N SER A 455 7.14 -25.56 -16.47
CA SER A 455 7.61 -24.37 -15.74
C SER A 455 8.79 -23.77 -16.47
N ALA A 456 8.93 -22.44 -16.44
CA ALA A 456 10.14 -21.75 -16.85
C ALA A 456 10.36 -20.49 -16.04
N SER A 457 11.62 -20.14 -15.81
CA SER A 457 12.03 -18.90 -15.14
C SER A 457 13.37 -18.41 -15.68
N LEU A 458 13.55 -17.09 -15.66
CA LEU A 458 14.80 -16.42 -16.05
C LEU A 458 15.54 -15.97 -14.78
N SER A 459 16.85 -16.21 -14.72
CA SER A 459 17.72 -15.56 -13.74
C SER A 459 18.74 -14.68 -14.42
N VAL A 460 19.00 -13.50 -13.86
CA VAL A 460 19.99 -12.52 -14.34
C VAL A 460 20.85 -12.04 -13.18
N ALA A 461 22.13 -11.71 -13.45
CA ALA A 461 23.03 -11.17 -12.45
C ALA A 461 23.05 -9.65 -12.49
N TYR A 462 23.02 -9.02 -11.30
CA TYR A 462 23.17 -7.58 -11.12
C TYR A 462 24.60 -7.14 -11.41
N ARG A 463 24.74 -6.04 -12.13
CA ARG A 463 26.03 -5.42 -12.35
C ARG A 463 26.14 -4.05 -11.67
N SER A 464 25.27 -3.14 -12.02
CA SER A 464 25.21 -1.79 -11.44
C SER A 464 23.88 -1.12 -11.75
N ALA A 465 23.57 -0.04 -11.05
CA ALA A 465 22.42 0.81 -11.37
C ALA A 465 22.78 2.28 -11.19
N TYR A 466 22.04 3.14 -11.90
CA TYR A 466 22.01 4.57 -11.70
C TYR A 466 20.58 4.99 -11.37
N GLY A 467 20.38 5.56 -10.18
CA GLY A 467 19.03 5.76 -9.65
C GLY A 467 18.34 4.46 -9.31
N ASP A 468 17.01 4.48 -9.30
CA ASP A 468 16.17 3.32 -9.03
C ASP A 468 15.01 3.26 -10.04
N PRO A 469 15.11 2.49 -11.11
CA PRO A 469 14.09 2.45 -12.14
C PRO A 469 12.77 1.78 -11.71
N TRP A 470 12.70 1.11 -10.53
CA TRP A 470 11.45 0.60 -9.96
C TRP A 470 10.67 1.65 -9.17
N SER A 471 11.34 2.70 -8.71
CA SER A 471 10.72 3.76 -7.93
C SER A 471 10.29 4.98 -8.75
N GLN A 472 10.65 5.03 -10.05
CA GLN A 472 10.37 6.19 -10.90
C GLN A 472 9.86 5.79 -12.30
N PRO A 473 8.54 5.73 -12.47
CA PRO A 473 7.49 6.01 -11.49
C PRO A 473 7.40 4.93 -10.39
N ALA A 474 6.80 5.28 -9.26
CA ALA A 474 6.63 4.34 -8.15
C ALA A 474 5.82 3.09 -8.59
N GLY A 475 6.26 1.91 -8.16
CA GLY A 475 5.63 0.65 -8.53
C GLY A 475 5.92 0.18 -9.98
N ASN A 476 6.93 0.77 -10.65
CA ASN A 476 7.31 0.31 -11.97
C ASN A 476 7.84 -1.14 -11.93
N ARG A 477 7.52 -1.94 -12.93
CA ARG A 477 7.84 -3.37 -13.00
C ARG A 477 8.82 -3.66 -14.12
N LEU A 478 9.76 -4.60 -13.89
CA LEU A 478 10.66 -5.12 -14.90
C LEU A 478 10.07 -6.40 -15.49
N LEU A 479 9.53 -6.31 -16.69
CA LEU A 479 8.76 -7.34 -17.37
C LEU A 479 9.61 -8.10 -18.38
N ILE A 480 9.21 -9.35 -18.65
CA ILE A 480 9.82 -10.26 -19.63
C ILE A 480 8.82 -10.53 -20.74
N ASP A 481 9.22 -10.27 -21.98
CA ASP A 481 8.51 -10.67 -23.19
C ASP A 481 9.25 -11.86 -23.83
N VAL A 482 8.53 -12.78 -24.47
CA VAL A 482 9.12 -13.97 -25.14
C VAL A 482 8.89 -13.92 -26.64
N ARG A 483 9.93 -14.30 -27.38
CA ARG A 483 9.89 -14.56 -28.83
C ARG A 483 10.26 -16.02 -29.09
N ASN A 484 9.41 -16.75 -29.77
CA ASN A 484 9.71 -18.06 -30.35
C ASN A 484 10.59 -17.86 -31.58
N GLY A 485 11.88 -18.15 -31.44
CA GLY A 485 12.88 -17.74 -32.42
C GLY A 485 13.57 -16.41 -32.06
N CYS A 486 13.78 -15.57 -33.04
CA CYS A 486 14.54 -14.32 -32.89
C CYS A 486 13.68 -13.10 -33.21
N PHE A 487 14.02 -11.97 -32.57
CA PHE A 487 13.52 -10.67 -32.97
C PHE A 487 14.25 -10.26 -34.26
N GLY A 488 13.53 -10.17 -35.40
CA GLY A 488 14.18 -9.91 -36.68
C GLY A 488 15.20 -10.98 -37.07
N GLY A 489 16.46 -10.61 -37.24
CA GLY A 489 17.60 -11.51 -37.26
C GLY A 489 17.94 -12.02 -35.87
N CYS A 490 18.83 -13.01 -35.73
CA CYS A 490 19.24 -13.46 -34.39
C CYS A 490 20.31 -12.56 -33.76
N THR A 491 20.96 -11.69 -34.52
CA THR A 491 21.84 -10.63 -34.05
C THR A 491 21.01 -9.39 -33.68
N ILE A 492 21.47 -8.65 -32.68
CA ILE A 492 20.76 -7.46 -32.22
C ILE A 492 20.71 -6.37 -33.27
N GLU A 493 19.50 -5.95 -33.59
CA GLU A 493 19.22 -4.89 -34.56
C GLU A 493 18.36 -3.76 -33.96
N ALA A 494 18.45 -2.56 -34.54
CA ALA A 494 17.66 -1.42 -34.02
C ALA A 494 16.14 -1.69 -33.98
N GLY A 495 15.64 -2.49 -34.92
CA GLY A 495 14.24 -2.89 -35.02
C GLY A 495 13.73 -3.74 -33.86
N ASP A 496 14.61 -4.40 -33.11
CA ASP A 496 14.25 -5.28 -32.00
C ASP A 496 13.62 -4.52 -30.83
N TYR A 497 13.81 -3.20 -30.79
CA TYR A 497 13.17 -2.35 -29.76
C TYR A 497 11.64 -2.49 -29.76
N ALA A 498 11.02 -2.51 -30.93
CA ALA A 498 9.56 -2.54 -31.11
C ALA A 498 9.08 -3.83 -31.82
N ALA A 499 9.97 -4.79 -32.07
CA ALA A 499 9.61 -6.05 -32.75
C ALA A 499 8.50 -6.78 -32.01
N ALA A 500 7.63 -7.45 -32.77
CA ALA A 500 6.52 -8.23 -32.23
C ALA A 500 7.04 -9.37 -31.34
N VAL A 501 6.27 -9.69 -30.32
CA VAL A 501 6.50 -10.81 -29.38
C VAL A 501 5.44 -11.88 -29.56
N ASP A 502 5.76 -13.13 -29.22
CA ASP A 502 4.77 -14.21 -29.19
C ASP A 502 4.01 -14.25 -27.85
N ALA A 503 4.68 -13.81 -26.76
CA ALA A 503 4.03 -13.61 -25.47
C ALA A 503 4.65 -12.41 -24.73
N SER A 504 3.80 -11.50 -24.24
CA SER A 504 4.20 -10.28 -23.55
C SER A 504 3.98 -10.37 -22.05
N ALA A 505 4.88 -9.75 -21.27
CA ALA A 505 4.77 -9.67 -19.80
C ALA A 505 4.56 -11.05 -19.14
N VAL A 506 5.30 -12.06 -19.60
CA VAL A 506 5.12 -13.44 -19.17
C VAL A 506 5.55 -13.71 -17.74
N ALA A 507 6.43 -12.87 -17.19
CA ALA A 507 6.89 -12.88 -15.82
C ALA A 507 7.49 -11.51 -15.46
N GLU A 508 7.77 -11.33 -14.19
CA GLU A 508 8.41 -10.15 -13.62
C GLU A 508 9.70 -10.52 -12.89
N LEU A 509 10.71 -9.66 -13.00
CA LEU A 509 11.88 -9.65 -12.14
C LEU A 509 11.65 -8.64 -11.01
N ALA A 510 11.52 -9.13 -9.78
CA ALA A 510 11.41 -8.28 -8.61
C ALA A 510 12.64 -7.36 -8.47
N ARG A 511 12.48 -6.25 -7.75
CA ARG A 511 13.59 -5.29 -7.52
C ARG A 511 14.79 -5.97 -6.88
N PHE A 512 15.98 -5.72 -7.42
CA PHE A 512 17.25 -6.23 -6.90
C PHE A 512 18.36 -5.19 -7.06
N THR A 513 19.31 -5.22 -6.13
CA THR A 513 20.43 -4.27 -6.05
C THR A 513 21.78 -4.97 -5.90
N GLY A 514 21.83 -6.28 -6.14
CA GLY A 514 23.02 -7.10 -6.06
C GLY A 514 22.72 -8.57 -6.30
N GLY A 515 23.73 -9.38 -6.54
CA GLY A 515 23.63 -10.83 -6.73
C GLY A 515 22.85 -11.24 -7.98
N THR A 516 22.28 -12.42 -7.94
CA THR A 516 21.43 -12.99 -9.01
C THR A 516 19.97 -12.93 -8.61
N GLN A 517 19.12 -12.43 -9.50
CA GLN A 517 17.67 -12.37 -9.32
C GLN A 517 16.99 -13.31 -10.29
N SER A 518 16.07 -14.14 -9.78
CA SER A 518 15.18 -14.97 -10.60
C SER A 518 13.81 -14.31 -10.76
N SER A 519 13.22 -14.49 -11.93
CA SER A 519 11.83 -14.09 -12.20
C SER A 519 10.85 -15.03 -11.49
N GLY A 520 9.58 -14.62 -11.43
CA GLY A 520 8.47 -15.54 -11.25
C GLY A 520 8.41 -16.58 -12.38
N VAL A 521 7.56 -17.59 -12.21
CA VAL A 521 7.29 -18.60 -13.24
C VAL A 521 6.60 -17.93 -14.42
N PHE A 522 6.97 -18.32 -15.64
CA PHE A 522 6.35 -17.79 -16.85
C PHE A 522 4.87 -18.19 -16.93
N SER A 523 4.04 -17.28 -17.40
CA SER A 523 2.63 -17.52 -17.69
C SER A 523 2.46 -18.65 -18.74
N ALA A 524 1.26 -19.23 -18.85
CA ALA A 524 0.97 -20.26 -19.83
C ALA A 524 1.30 -19.82 -21.28
N ALA A 525 1.04 -18.55 -21.62
CA ALA A 525 1.43 -17.97 -22.91
C ALA A 525 2.95 -17.96 -23.09
N GLY A 526 3.70 -17.62 -22.04
CA GLY A 526 5.16 -17.64 -22.05
C GLY A 526 5.74 -19.04 -22.21
N LEU A 527 5.18 -20.02 -21.51
CA LEU A 527 5.58 -21.43 -21.65
C LEU A 527 5.33 -21.95 -23.07
N GLY A 528 4.19 -21.59 -23.67
CA GLY A 528 3.86 -21.94 -25.06
C GLY A 528 4.76 -21.28 -26.09
N ALA A 529 5.36 -20.15 -25.78
CA ALA A 529 6.26 -19.40 -26.66
C ALA A 529 7.73 -19.86 -26.62
N ILE A 530 8.11 -20.77 -25.71
CA ILE A 530 9.47 -21.33 -25.69
C ILE A 530 9.66 -22.23 -26.90
N ASN A 531 10.69 -21.95 -27.68
CA ASN A 531 11.03 -22.74 -28.88
C ASN A 531 11.68 -24.05 -28.48
N ARG A 532 11.21 -25.18 -29.04
CA ARG A 532 11.78 -26.51 -28.77
C ARG A 532 12.76 -26.96 -29.86
N GLY A 533 12.71 -26.34 -31.03
CA GLY A 533 13.55 -26.71 -32.17
C GLY A 533 14.63 -25.66 -32.52
N GLY A 534 14.88 -24.70 -31.62
CA GLY A 534 15.79 -23.60 -31.94
C GLY A 534 15.96 -22.61 -30.80
N ARG A 535 16.07 -21.35 -31.14
CA ARG A 535 16.29 -20.26 -30.17
C ARG A 535 15.01 -19.73 -29.58
N THR A 536 15.09 -19.37 -28.30
CA THR A 536 14.10 -18.53 -27.60
C THR A 536 14.78 -17.21 -27.23
N GLN A 537 14.23 -16.10 -27.67
CA GLN A 537 14.70 -14.79 -27.23
C GLN A 537 13.76 -14.16 -26.23
N LEU A 538 14.33 -13.54 -25.18
CA LEU A 538 13.62 -12.82 -24.14
C LEU A 538 13.98 -11.35 -24.23
N ARG A 539 12.96 -10.48 -24.22
CA ARG A 539 13.17 -9.03 -24.15
C ARG A 539 12.75 -8.53 -22.77
N LEU A 540 13.68 -7.92 -22.06
CA LEU A 540 13.46 -7.31 -20.75
C LEU A 540 13.19 -5.81 -20.94
N ARG A 541 12.15 -5.31 -20.28
CA ARG A 541 11.78 -3.89 -20.33
C ARG A 541 11.09 -3.47 -19.04
N PHE A 542 11.29 -2.22 -18.66
CA PHE A 542 10.40 -1.62 -17.67
C PHE A 542 9.02 -1.35 -18.28
N GLU A 543 7.98 -1.57 -17.49
CA GLU A 543 6.59 -1.38 -17.91
C GLU A 543 6.29 0.08 -18.21
N GLN A 544 6.74 0.97 -17.34
CA GLN A 544 6.58 2.41 -17.48
C GLN A 544 7.94 3.06 -17.77
N LEU A 545 7.90 4.16 -18.50
CA LEU A 545 9.11 4.85 -18.94
C LEU A 545 9.54 5.88 -17.87
N PRO A 546 10.73 5.75 -17.25
CA PRO A 546 11.22 6.72 -16.28
C PRO A 546 11.32 8.15 -16.86
N GLY A 547 10.84 9.14 -16.08
CA GLY A 547 10.87 10.55 -16.49
C GLY A 547 12.28 11.19 -16.52
N ALA A 548 13.22 10.62 -15.75
CA ALA A 548 14.63 11.03 -15.67
C ALA A 548 15.56 9.84 -15.89
N ALA A 549 16.87 10.06 -15.96
CA ALA A 549 17.85 9.00 -16.08
C ALA A 549 17.76 8.07 -14.86
N ASN A 550 17.31 6.85 -15.09
CA ASN A 550 17.18 5.75 -14.13
C ASN A 550 17.33 4.45 -14.88
N TYR A 551 18.41 3.74 -14.66
CA TYR A 551 18.72 2.52 -15.41
C TYR A 551 19.47 1.49 -14.57
N LEU A 552 19.28 0.23 -14.96
CA LEU A 552 19.94 -0.95 -14.44
C LEU A 552 20.88 -1.51 -15.50
N TRP A 553 22.04 -1.99 -15.08
CA TRP A 553 22.90 -2.87 -15.86
C TRP A 553 22.84 -4.28 -15.27
N ILE A 554 22.57 -5.26 -16.12
CA ILE A 554 22.75 -6.69 -15.82
C ILE A 554 24.01 -7.21 -16.50
N ASP A 555 24.60 -8.25 -15.92
CA ASP A 555 25.82 -8.82 -16.48
C ASP A 555 25.56 -9.42 -17.87
N ARG A 556 26.60 -9.38 -18.69
CA ARG A 556 26.69 -9.99 -20.01
C ARG A 556 27.45 -11.32 -19.92
N GLY A 557 27.44 -12.11 -20.98
CA GLY A 557 28.03 -13.44 -21.01
C GLY A 557 27.11 -14.48 -20.38
N ALA A 558 27.57 -15.70 -20.19
CA ALA A 558 26.77 -16.83 -19.68
C ALA A 558 26.26 -16.66 -18.22
N SER A 559 25.96 -15.40 -17.82
CA SER A 559 25.46 -15.05 -16.48
C SER A 559 23.94 -15.14 -16.36
N ALA A 560 23.21 -14.99 -17.46
CA ALA A 560 21.76 -15.18 -17.48
C ALA A 560 21.44 -16.65 -17.78
N LYS A 561 20.43 -17.18 -17.10
CA LYS A 561 20.01 -18.58 -17.25
C LYS A 561 18.52 -18.68 -17.42
N LEU A 562 18.10 -19.39 -18.47
CA LEU A 562 16.71 -19.82 -18.65
C LEU A 562 16.58 -21.25 -18.13
N ARG A 563 15.90 -21.41 -16.99
CA ARG A 563 15.59 -22.71 -16.42
C ARG A 563 14.22 -23.16 -16.93
N VAL A 564 14.15 -24.34 -17.48
CA VAL A 564 12.94 -24.94 -18.04
C VAL A 564 12.71 -26.31 -17.40
N GLU A 565 11.53 -26.50 -16.85
CA GLU A 565 11.06 -27.82 -16.42
C GLU A 565 10.11 -28.36 -17.49
N TYR A 566 10.34 -29.58 -17.92
CA TYR A 566 9.58 -30.17 -19.00
C TYR A 566 9.39 -31.68 -18.79
N LEU A 567 8.39 -32.19 -19.47
CA LEU A 567 8.11 -33.62 -19.58
C LEU A 567 8.40 -34.02 -21.01
N PRO A 568 9.23 -35.09 -21.21
CA PRO A 568 9.66 -35.55 -22.54
C PRO A 568 8.53 -35.92 -23.46
#